data_025c357216fc69279efbc7876e485924
#
_entry.id   025c357216fc69279efbc7876e485924
#
_cell.length_a   1.000
_cell.length_b   1.000
_cell.length_c   1.000
_cell.angle_alpha   90.00
_cell.angle_beta   90.00
_cell.angle_gamma   90.00
#
_symmetry.space_group_name_H-M   'P 1'
#
loop_
_entity.id
_entity.type
_entity.pdbx_description
1 polymer ?
#
loop_
_entity_poly.entity_id
_entity_poly.type
_entity_poly.pdbx_seq_one_letter_code
_entity_poly.pdbx_strand_id
1 'polypeptide(L)'
;MHACAGPAQPQHGQPLVTMKISSLNTPVNRLALAQGVAYAGRGAAMTALIWVLYSSTGSSWWVSGAMLAVFGVSTAVSPWSGHVGDRHDRRVVVLASALVAAFGFAACAVLSELSLTLPIIGVMVLAASTQGALSAAVTGAIPALVAEEDLSGANGVAGAFKSAGFMLGPGVGGALLAIVGPTGVFAASALLLIGAVASVWRLPGTFRAEPHPEHGVGSSLDGYRRLIRDPWLRLLTIAWTIVMIAVGPVIVAEVVLAEQFAVGSIGYGLIAVFWDGGGVVGALVGRRIPRALERLAIVGGCVAIAFGFAVVGLAPVFWPVLLGMFTAGLFDAFGTVAAQNLIQRRTPDHLRSRVSDKQAG
;
A
#
# COMPACT_ATOMS: atom_id res chain seq x y z
N MET A 1 -20.32 34.00 -45.78
CA MET A 1 -20.86 34.12 -44.42
C MET A 1 -20.17 33.10 -43.55
N HIS A 2 -19.07 33.49 -42.93
CA HIS A 2 -18.32 32.66 -41.97
C HIS A 2 -18.78 33.04 -40.55
N ALA A 3 -19.42 32.09 -39.86
CA ALA A 3 -19.79 32.24 -38.46
C ALA A 3 -18.55 32.06 -37.57
N CYS A 4 -18.17 33.12 -36.86
CA CYS A 4 -17.14 33.08 -35.82
C CYS A 4 -17.65 32.28 -34.63
N ALA A 5 -16.99 31.17 -34.33
CA ALA A 5 -17.14 30.47 -33.05
C ALA A 5 -16.47 31.34 -31.94
N GLY A 6 -17.28 31.76 -30.97
CA GLY A 6 -16.81 32.51 -29.80
C GLY A 6 -15.97 31.63 -28.87
N PRO A 7 -15.12 32.23 -28.01
CA PRO A 7 -14.26 31.49 -27.11
C PRO A 7 -15.06 30.75 -26.05
N ALA A 8 -14.76 29.46 -25.87
CA ALA A 8 -15.34 28.62 -24.83
C ALA A 8 -15.09 29.23 -23.44
N GLN A 9 -16.17 29.53 -22.72
CA GLN A 9 -16.11 29.99 -21.34
C GLN A 9 -15.48 28.87 -20.44
N PRO A 10 -14.61 29.22 -19.49
CA PRO A 10 -14.13 28.28 -18.51
C PRO A 10 -15.29 27.88 -17.58
N GLN A 11 -15.63 26.60 -17.58
CA GLN A 11 -16.57 26.04 -16.60
C GLN A 11 -15.94 26.11 -15.22
N HIS A 12 -16.15 27.21 -14.51
CA HIS A 12 -15.95 27.33 -13.08
C HIS A 12 -17.11 26.66 -12.36
N GLY A 13 -16.81 25.68 -11.52
CA GLY A 13 -17.74 25.15 -10.54
C GLY A 13 -18.24 23.73 -10.83
N GLN A 14 -17.34 22.77 -11.04
CA GLN A 14 -17.73 21.40 -10.68
C GLN A 14 -17.79 21.35 -9.14
N PRO A 15 -18.97 21.01 -8.54
CA PRO A 15 -19.04 20.83 -7.12
C PRO A 15 -18.06 19.71 -6.76
N LEU A 16 -17.28 19.93 -5.69
CA LEU A 16 -16.53 18.86 -5.02
C LEU A 16 -17.50 17.69 -4.91
N VAL A 17 -17.20 16.59 -5.62
CA VAL A 17 -17.96 15.35 -5.50
C VAL A 17 -17.94 15.00 -4.03
N THR A 18 -18.97 15.41 -3.31
CA THR A 18 -19.27 14.94 -1.97
C THR A 18 -19.55 13.47 -2.16
N MET A 19 -18.51 12.68 -1.97
CA MET A 19 -18.59 11.23 -1.96
C MET A 19 -19.67 10.86 -0.94
N LYS A 20 -20.90 10.65 -1.41
CA LYS A 20 -21.90 9.96 -0.62
C LYS A 20 -21.35 8.56 -0.40
N ILE A 21 -20.66 8.36 0.72
CA ILE A 21 -20.36 7.03 1.29
C ILE A 21 -21.70 6.37 1.69
N SER A 22 -22.71 6.54 0.86
CA SER A 22 -24.09 6.28 1.25
C SER A 22 -24.54 4.83 1.06
N SER A 23 -23.67 3.91 0.65
CA SER A 23 -23.85 2.49 0.94
C SER A 23 -22.56 1.71 0.70
N LEU A 24 -22.01 1.10 1.75
CA LEU A 24 -20.99 0.06 1.66
C LEU A 24 -21.44 -1.15 0.80
N ASN A 25 -22.66 -1.12 0.32
CA ASN A 25 -23.33 -2.20 -0.41
C ASN A 25 -23.12 -2.20 -1.92
N THR A 26 -22.45 -1.17 -2.51
CA THR A 26 -22.15 -1.24 -3.93
C THR A 26 -21.06 -2.28 -4.21
N PRO A 27 -21.10 -2.97 -5.37
CA PRO A 27 -20.07 -3.94 -5.73
C PRO A 27 -18.65 -3.37 -5.68
N VAL A 28 -18.47 -2.12 -6.13
CA VAL A 28 -17.18 -1.41 -6.09
C VAL A 28 -16.69 -1.22 -4.66
N ASN A 29 -17.56 -0.74 -3.75
CA ASN A 29 -17.19 -0.50 -2.36
C ASN A 29 -16.82 -1.80 -1.64
N ARG A 30 -17.49 -2.92 -1.96
CA ARG A 30 -17.14 -4.23 -1.38
C ARG A 30 -15.79 -4.74 -1.88
N LEU A 31 -15.49 -4.58 -3.18
CA LEU A 31 -14.17 -4.92 -3.73
C LEU A 31 -13.07 -4.02 -3.16
N ALA A 32 -13.33 -2.71 -3.09
CA ALA A 32 -12.40 -1.74 -2.51
C ALA A 32 -12.12 -2.03 -1.03
N LEU A 33 -13.17 -2.33 -0.25
CA LEU A 33 -13.04 -2.73 1.15
C LEU A 33 -12.24 -4.03 1.30
N ALA A 34 -12.53 -5.05 0.48
CA ALA A 34 -11.79 -6.30 0.49
C ALA A 34 -10.30 -6.09 0.20
N GLN A 35 -9.98 -5.21 -0.75
CA GLN A 35 -8.61 -4.81 -1.05
C GLN A 35 -7.95 -4.10 0.14
N GLY A 36 -8.63 -3.10 0.72
CA GLY A 36 -8.12 -2.38 1.90
C GLY A 36 -7.86 -3.31 3.09
N VAL A 37 -8.79 -4.23 3.37
CA VAL A 37 -8.64 -5.23 4.42
C VAL A 37 -7.47 -6.18 4.14
N ALA A 38 -7.27 -6.59 2.88
CA ALA A 38 -6.13 -7.43 2.51
C ALA A 38 -4.80 -6.72 2.72
N TYR A 39 -4.71 -5.42 2.39
CA TYR A 39 -3.53 -4.61 2.66
C TYR A 39 -3.29 -4.42 4.17
N ALA A 40 -4.34 -4.15 4.94
CA ALA A 40 -4.25 -4.03 6.40
C ALA A 40 -3.82 -5.33 7.08
N GLY A 41 -4.45 -6.45 6.72
CA GLY A 41 -4.10 -7.77 7.25
C GLY A 41 -2.65 -8.17 6.93
N ARG A 42 -2.18 -7.88 5.69
CA ARG A 42 -0.79 -8.09 5.32
C ARG A 42 0.16 -7.21 6.14
N GLY A 43 -0.16 -5.93 6.29
CA GLY A 43 0.66 -5.00 7.09
C GLY A 43 0.78 -5.47 8.54
N ALA A 44 -0.35 -5.84 9.16
CA ALA A 44 -0.37 -6.39 10.51
C ALA A 44 0.44 -7.71 10.64
N ALA A 45 0.25 -8.65 9.69
CA ALA A 45 1.01 -9.89 9.67
C ALA A 45 2.52 -9.67 9.48
N MET A 46 2.91 -8.65 8.71
CA MET A 46 4.31 -8.27 8.53
C MET A 46 4.93 -7.78 9.84
N THR A 47 4.21 -6.95 10.60
CA THR A 47 4.62 -6.49 11.93
C THR A 47 4.84 -7.67 12.88
N ALA A 48 3.93 -8.66 12.88
CA ALA A 48 4.10 -9.87 13.67
C ALA A 48 5.29 -10.72 13.21
N LEU A 49 5.54 -10.85 11.89
CA LEU A 49 6.69 -11.56 11.35
C LEU A 49 8.02 -10.94 11.83
N ILE A 50 8.15 -9.63 11.72
CA ILE A 50 9.35 -8.89 12.14
C ILE A 50 9.62 -9.15 13.63
N TRP A 51 8.58 -9.03 14.46
CA TRP A 51 8.67 -9.28 15.88
C TRP A 51 9.09 -10.72 16.19
N VAL A 52 8.42 -11.72 15.61
CA VAL A 52 8.74 -13.15 15.84
C VAL A 52 10.17 -13.47 15.43
N LEU A 53 10.60 -12.99 14.27
CA LEU A 53 11.95 -13.24 13.78
C LEU A 53 13.01 -12.63 14.71
N TYR A 54 12.81 -11.36 15.09
CA TYR A 54 13.78 -10.69 15.93
C TYR A 54 13.81 -11.26 17.35
N SER A 55 12.65 -11.47 17.97
CA SER A 55 12.56 -12.03 19.34
C SER A 55 13.09 -13.45 19.46
N SER A 56 12.97 -14.27 18.39
CA SER A 56 13.44 -15.65 18.39
C SER A 56 14.93 -15.80 18.03
N THR A 57 15.47 -14.90 17.19
CA THR A 57 16.85 -15.02 16.68
C THR A 57 17.82 -14.01 17.27
N GLY A 58 17.32 -12.90 17.83
CA GLY A 58 18.13 -11.76 18.30
C GLY A 58 18.92 -11.08 17.17
N SER A 59 18.59 -11.37 15.90
CA SER A 59 19.38 -10.97 14.74
C SER A 59 18.60 -10.17 13.72
N SER A 60 19.00 -8.92 13.50
CA SER A 60 18.46 -8.06 12.44
C SER A 60 18.73 -8.60 11.02
N TRP A 61 19.75 -9.46 10.83
CA TRP A 61 20.02 -10.10 9.54
C TRP A 61 18.91 -11.05 9.11
N TRP A 62 18.30 -11.80 10.04
CA TRP A 62 17.16 -12.66 9.74
C TRP A 62 15.94 -11.85 9.35
N VAL A 63 15.69 -10.73 10.02
CA VAL A 63 14.60 -9.80 9.68
C VAL A 63 14.83 -9.22 8.29
N SER A 64 16.04 -8.72 8.02
CA SER A 64 16.39 -8.14 6.71
C SER A 64 16.28 -9.16 5.58
N GLY A 65 16.76 -10.39 5.81
CA GLY A 65 16.65 -11.49 4.85
C GLY A 65 15.20 -11.87 4.56
N ALA A 66 14.36 -11.93 5.57
CA ALA A 66 12.93 -12.19 5.40
C ALA A 66 12.22 -11.07 4.64
N MET A 67 12.53 -9.79 4.94
CA MET A 67 11.99 -8.64 4.20
C MET A 67 12.40 -8.70 2.73
N LEU A 68 13.67 -8.97 2.46
CA LEU A 68 14.17 -9.14 1.09
C LEU A 68 13.47 -10.30 0.36
N ALA A 69 13.24 -11.42 1.04
CA ALA A 69 12.53 -12.56 0.46
C ALA A 69 11.05 -12.21 0.16
N VAL A 70 10.34 -11.61 1.13
CA VAL A 70 8.92 -11.28 0.97
C VAL A 70 8.70 -10.21 -0.10
N PHE A 71 9.43 -9.11 -0.06
CA PHE A 71 9.28 -8.02 -1.05
C PHE A 71 9.91 -8.38 -2.38
N GLY A 72 11.10 -9.01 -2.39
CA GLY A 72 11.81 -9.39 -3.60
C GLY A 72 11.04 -10.41 -4.44
N VAL A 73 10.56 -11.49 -3.81
CA VAL A 73 9.76 -12.51 -4.52
C VAL A 73 8.43 -11.93 -4.97
N SER A 74 7.73 -11.15 -4.12
CA SER A 74 6.46 -10.51 -4.49
C SER A 74 6.64 -9.60 -5.73
N THR A 75 7.73 -8.83 -5.77
CA THR A 75 8.05 -7.96 -6.91
C THR A 75 8.40 -8.78 -8.15
N ALA A 76 9.19 -9.86 -8.01
CA ALA A 76 9.54 -10.73 -9.12
C ALA A 76 8.31 -11.44 -9.73
N VAL A 77 7.32 -11.81 -8.91
CA VAL A 77 6.08 -12.47 -9.36
C VAL A 77 5.05 -11.47 -9.90
N SER A 78 5.17 -10.17 -9.61
CA SER A 78 4.21 -9.13 -10.00
C SER A 78 3.84 -9.13 -11.50
N PRO A 79 4.73 -9.32 -12.49
CA PRO A 79 4.35 -9.38 -13.90
C PRO A 79 3.39 -10.53 -14.23
N TRP A 80 3.56 -11.69 -13.58
CA TRP A 80 2.65 -12.84 -13.77
C TRP A 80 1.29 -12.62 -13.12
N SER A 81 1.25 -11.85 -12.04
CA SER A 81 0.02 -11.50 -11.33
C SER A 81 -0.98 -10.76 -12.23
N GLY A 82 -0.51 -9.81 -13.04
CA GLY A 82 -1.32 -9.11 -14.04
C GLY A 82 -1.89 -10.07 -15.08
N HIS A 83 -1.04 -10.96 -15.61
CA HIS A 83 -1.44 -11.93 -16.62
C HIS A 83 -2.52 -12.93 -16.13
N VAL A 84 -2.43 -13.34 -14.88
CA VAL A 84 -3.47 -14.19 -14.25
C VAL A 84 -4.80 -13.44 -14.14
N GLY A 85 -4.76 -12.17 -13.76
CA GLY A 85 -5.93 -11.29 -13.65
C GLY A 85 -6.65 -11.05 -14.98
N ASP A 86 -5.90 -11.05 -16.09
CA ASP A 86 -6.45 -10.81 -17.43
C ASP A 86 -7.09 -12.05 -18.07
N ARG A 87 -6.63 -13.26 -17.69
CA ARG A 87 -7.12 -14.53 -18.27
C ARG A 87 -8.28 -15.16 -17.53
N HIS A 88 -8.45 -14.84 -16.25
CA HIS A 88 -9.47 -15.46 -15.41
C HIS A 88 -10.55 -14.46 -15.01
N ASP A 89 -11.69 -14.97 -14.55
CA ASP A 89 -12.69 -14.13 -13.91
C ASP A 89 -12.06 -13.42 -12.70
N ARG A 90 -12.07 -12.08 -12.74
CA ARG A 90 -11.44 -11.23 -11.72
C ARG A 90 -11.99 -11.49 -10.32
N ARG A 91 -13.27 -11.87 -10.20
CA ARG A 91 -13.85 -12.30 -8.94
C ARG A 91 -13.16 -13.54 -8.39
N VAL A 92 -12.92 -14.54 -9.24
CA VAL A 92 -12.23 -15.79 -8.85
C VAL A 92 -10.79 -15.45 -8.42
N VAL A 93 -10.10 -14.57 -9.13
CA VAL A 93 -8.73 -14.16 -8.78
C VAL A 93 -8.70 -13.44 -7.43
N VAL A 94 -9.64 -12.53 -7.15
CA VAL A 94 -9.74 -11.85 -5.85
C VAL A 94 -9.98 -12.86 -4.74
N LEU A 95 -10.96 -13.76 -4.92
CA LEU A 95 -11.30 -14.78 -3.92
C LEU A 95 -10.14 -15.75 -3.67
N ALA A 96 -9.53 -16.28 -4.73
CA ALA A 96 -8.40 -17.21 -4.62
C ALA A 96 -7.19 -16.54 -3.93
N SER A 97 -6.84 -15.33 -4.34
CA SER A 97 -5.73 -14.59 -3.74
C SER A 97 -5.97 -14.30 -2.25
N ALA A 98 -7.18 -13.88 -1.88
CA ALA A 98 -7.53 -13.61 -0.49
C ALA A 98 -7.57 -14.89 0.34
N LEU A 99 -8.06 -16.01 -0.21
CA LEU A 99 -8.06 -17.31 0.47
C LEU A 99 -6.65 -17.84 0.69
N VAL A 100 -5.78 -17.79 -0.33
CA VAL A 100 -4.38 -18.23 -0.18
C VAL A 100 -3.68 -17.40 0.90
N ALA A 101 -3.89 -16.08 0.92
CA ALA A 101 -3.34 -15.22 1.98
C ALA A 101 -3.95 -15.54 3.36
N ALA A 102 -5.26 -15.77 3.45
CA ALA A 102 -5.94 -16.12 4.70
C ALA A 102 -5.40 -17.44 5.29
N PHE A 103 -5.31 -18.48 4.45
CA PHE A 103 -4.72 -19.77 4.86
C PHE A 103 -3.24 -19.63 5.22
N GLY A 104 -2.50 -18.80 4.47
CA GLY A 104 -1.11 -18.49 4.80
C GLY A 104 -0.98 -17.85 6.19
N PHE A 105 -1.80 -16.84 6.51
CA PHE A 105 -1.76 -16.21 7.83
C PHE A 105 -2.25 -17.17 8.94
N ALA A 106 -3.26 -18.01 8.68
CA ALA A 106 -3.65 -19.04 9.63
C ALA A 106 -2.52 -20.04 9.89
N ALA A 107 -1.80 -20.46 8.85
CA ALA A 107 -0.62 -21.31 8.98
C ALA A 107 0.49 -20.61 9.77
N CYS A 108 0.73 -19.31 9.53
CA CYS A 108 1.68 -18.53 10.33
C CYS A 108 1.29 -18.47 11.82
N ALA A 109 0.00 -18.38 12.14
CA ALA A 109 -0.48 -18.44 13.52
C ALA A 109 -0.11 -19.78 14.19
N VAL A 110 -0.38 -20.90 13.51
CA VAL A 110 -0.03 -22.23 14.01
C VAL A 110 1.49 -22.41 14.14
N LEU A 111 2.26 -21.98 13.14
CA LEU A 111 3.72 -22.08 13.17
C LEU A 111 4.32 -21.21 14.27
N SER A 112 3.74 -20.04 14.54
CA SER A 112 4.14 -19.17 15.64
C SER A 112 3.92 -19.82 17.00
N GLU A 113 2.78 -20.51 17.20
CA GLU A 113 2.47 -21.28 18.42
C GLU A 113 3.45 -22.44 18.63
N LEU A 114 3.83 -23.09 17.53
CA LEU A 114 4.80 -24.20 17.53
C LEU A 114 6.27 -23.70 17.61
N SER A 115 6.50 -22.39 17.69
CA SER A 115 7.84 -21.76 17.67
C SER A 115 8.68 -22.11 16.44
N LEU A 116 8.03 -22.45 15.31
CA LEU A 116 8.67 -22.80 14.05
C LEU A 116 8.88 -21.55 13.19
N THR A 117 9.86 -20.74 13.54
CA THR A 117 10.07 -19.39 12.98
C THR A 117 10.44 -19.38 11.49
N LEU A 118 11.33 -20.28 11.05
CA LEU A 118 11.80 -20.27 9.66
C LEU A 118 10.70 -20.61 8.62
N PRO A 119 9.83 -21.60 8.82
CA PRO A 119 8.73 -21.87 7.91
C PRO A 119 7.78 -20.67 7.74
N ILE A 120 7.61 -19.82 8.74
CA ILE A 120 6.77 -18.61 8.66
C ILE A 120 7.23 -17.72 7.51
N ILE A 121 8.54 -17.58 7.27
CA ILE A 121 9.07 -16.76 6.14
C ILE A 121 8.55 -17.29 4.81
N GLY A 122 8.63 -18.59 4.57
CA GLY A 122 8.18 -19.21 3.32
C GLY A 122 6.67 -19.02 3.09
N VAL A 123 5.89 -19.21 4.15
CA VAL A 123 4.43 -19.02 4.10
C VAL A 123 4.08 -17.54 3.86
N MET A 124 4.78 -16.61 4.50
CA MET A 124 4.60 -15.17 4.28
C MET A 124 4.98 -14.74 2.86
N VAL A 125 6.06 -15.30 2.29
CA VAL A 125 6.43 -15.08 0.89
C VAL A 125 5.30 -15.50 -0.04
N LEU A 126 4.73 -16.69 0.17
CA LEU A 126 3.59 -17.18 -0.62
C LEU A 126 2.36 -16.27 -0.48
N ALA A 127 1.96 -15.95 0.75
CA ALA A 127 0.82 -15.08 1.03
C ALA A 127 1.01 -13.68 0.42
N ALA A 128 2.20 -13.10 0.55
CA ALA A 128 2.51 -11.78 0.01
C ALA A 128 2.51 -11.75 -1.54
N SER A 129 2.91 -12.83 -2.18
CA SER A 129 2.96 -12.93 -3.66
C SER A 129 1.56 -12.85 -4.31
N THR A 130 0.49 -13.14 -3.57
CA THR A 130 -0.89 -13.04 -4.07
C THR A 130 -1.42 -11.61 -4.13
N GLN A 131 -0.77 -10.66 -3.43
CA GLN A 131 -1.24 -9.28 -3.31
C GLN A 131 -1.30 -8.54 -4.65
N GLY A 132 -0.33 -8.78 -5.54
CA GLY A 132 -0.30 -8.21 -6.89
C GLY A 132 -1.52 -8.64 -7.71
N ALA A 133 -1.84 -9.94 -7.70
CA ALA A 133 -2.98 -10.49 -8.41
C ALA A 133 -4.31 -9.96 -7.88
N LEU A 134 -4.46 -9.86 -6.56
CA LEU A 134 -5.64 -9.27 -5.92
C LEU A 134 -5.82 -7.80 -6.33
N SER A 135 -4.76 -7.01 -6.28
CA SER A 135 -4.81 -5.58 -6.63
C SER A 135 -5.14 -5.39 -8.11
N ALA A 136 -4.50 -6.13 -9.01
CA ALA A 136 -4.78 -6.09 -10.45
C ALA A 136 -6.22 -6.51 -10.77
N ALA A 137 -6.71 -7.58 -10.13
CA ALA A 137 -8.08 -8.06 -10.33
C ALA A 137 -9.14 -7.06 -9.84
N VAL A 138 -8.93 -6.41 -8.67
CA VAL A 138 -9.83 -5.37 -8.17
C VAL A 138 -9.86 -4.17 -9.12
N THR A 139 -8.70 -3.62 -9.47
CA THR A 139 -8.61 -2.46 -10.38
C THR A 139 -9.22 -2.79 -11.73
N GLY A 140 -8.95 -3.99 -12.24
CA GLY A 140 -9.51 -4.44 -13.51
C GLY A 140 -11.02 -4.68 -13.49
N ALA A 141 -11.63 -5.04 -12.35
CA ALA A 141 -13.06 -5.28 -12.24
C ALA A 141 -13.89 -3.98 -12.27
N ILE A 142 -13.31 -2.84 -11.89
CA ILE A 142 -14.02 -1.56 -11.77
C ILE A 142 -14.74 -1.15 -13.08
N PRO A 143 -14.10 -1.22 -14.28
CA PRO A 143 -14.79 -0.83 -15.52
C PRO A 143 -16.03 -1.66 -15.88
N ALA A 144 -16.10 -2.91 -15.39
CA ALA A 144 -17.27 -3.76 -15.59
C ALA A 144 -18.42 -3.48 -14.61
N LEU A 145 -18.18 -2.64 -13.60
CA LEU A 145 -19.12 -2.40 -12.48
C LEU A 145 -19.75 -1.01 -12.49
N VAL A 146 -19.20 -0.07 -13.24
CA VAL A 146 -19.65 1.33 -13.27
C VAL A 146 -19.67 1.88 -14.68
N ALA A 147 -20.49 2.91 -14.92
CA ALA A 147 -20.48 3.65 -16.17
C ALA A 147 -19.17 4.42 -16.34
N GLU A 148 -18.82 4.76 -17.60
CA GLU A 148 -17.57 5.43 -17.94
C GLU A 148 -17.38 6.77 -17.19
N GLU A 149 -18.47 7.50 -16.98
CA GLU A 149 -18.52 8.78 -16.24
C GLU A 149 -18.15 8.61 -14.76
N ASP A 150 -18.41 7.44 -14.14
CA ASP A 150 -18.17 7.15 -12.74
C ASP A 150 -16.82 6.45 -12.47
N LEU A 151 -16.09 6.07 -13.52
CA LEU A 151 -14.81 5.32 -13.42
C LEU A 151 -13.78 6.03 -12.53
N SER A 152 -13.65 7.36 -12.68
CA SER A 152 -12.70 8.14 -11.87
C SER A 152 -13.04 8.11 -10.39
N GLY A 153 -14.32 8.21 -10.05
CA GLY A 153 -14.81 8.12 -8.68
C GLY A 153 -14.58 6.73 -8.08
N ALA A 154 -14.92 5.67 -8.83
CA ALA A 154 -14.75 4.28 -8.41
C ALA A 154 -13.27 3.91 -8.17
N ASN A 155 -12.37 4.32 -9.07
CA ASN A 155 -10.92 4.14 -8.89
C ASN A 155 -10.40 4.94 -7.68
N GLY A 156 -10.93 6.14 -7.45
CA GLY A 156 -10.61 6.95 -6.26
C GLY A 156 -10.98 6.24 -4.96
N VAL A 157 -12.16 5.59 -4.91
CA VAL A 157 -12.59 4.79 -3.76
C VAL A 157 -11.67 3.61 -3.53
N ALA A 158 -11.40 2.82 -4.57
CA ALA A 158 -10.51 1.67 -4.47
C ALA A 158 -9.10 2.08 -4.00
N GLY A 159 -8.56 3.16 -4.56
CA GLY A 159 -7.27 3.73 -4.15
C GLY A 159 -7.28 4.19 -2.69
N ALA A 160 -8.35 4.82 -2.22
CA ALA A 160 -8.48 5.27 -0.83
C ALA A 160 -8.49 4.09 0.16
N PHE A 161 -9.26 3.04 -0.12
CA PHE A 161 -9.28 1.84 0.73
C PHE A 161 -7.93 1.10 0.72
N LYS A 162 -7.29 0.97 -0.46
CA LYS A 162 -5.94 0.42 -0.59
C LYS A 162 -4.94 1.18 0.27
N SER A 163 -4.91 2.51 0.14
CA SER A 163 -3.98 3.37 0.88
C SER A 163 -4.24 3.34 2.39
N ALA A 164 -5.51 3.36 2.79
CA ALA A 164 -5.88 3.24 4.20
C ALA A 164 -5.42 1.89 4.79
N GLY A 165 -5.63 0.79 4.07
CA GLY A 165 -5.19 -0.53 4.49
C GLY A 165 -3.67 -0.63 4.60
N PHE A 166 -2.95 -0.10 3.61
CA PHE A 166 -1.49 -0.07 3.62
C PHE A 166 -0.93 0.75 4.79
N MET A 167 -1.52 1.92 5.04
CA MET A 167 -1.07 2.87 6.05
C MET A 167 -1.43 2.43 7.47
N LEU A 168 -2.63 1.89 7.69
CA LEU A 168 -3.10 1.52 9.02
C LEU A 168 -2.73 0.09 9.44
N GLY A 169 -2.37 -0.77 8.48
CA GLY A 169 -2.08 -2.17 8.74
C GLY A 169 -0.97 -2.40 9.77
N PRO A 170 0.22 -1.84 9.59
CA PRO A 170 1.33 -2.00 10.54
C PRO A 170 0.99 -1.49 11.94
N GLY A 171 0.38 -0.29 12.05
CA GLY A 171 -0.01 0.29 13.33
C GLY A 171 -1.06 -0.54 14.07
N VAL A 172 -2.10 -1.02 13.36
CA VAL A 172 -3.08 -1.95 13.94
C VAL A 172 -2.41 -3.26 14.34
N GLY A 173 -1.50 -3.78 13.50
CA GLY A 173 -0.71 -4.96 13.81
C GLY A 173 0.14 -4.79 15.06
N GLY A 174 0.78 -3.65 15.22
CA GLY A 174 1.56 -3.30 16.40
C GLY A 174 0.72 -3.21 17.67
N ALA A 175 -0.44 -2.56 17.59
CA ALA A 175 -1.38 -2.49 18.71
C ALA A 175 -1.92 -3.88 19.11
N LEU A 176 -2.30 -4.69 18.13
CA LEU A 176 -2.75 -6.07 18.38
C LEU A 176 -1.61 -6.93 18.93
N LEU A 177 -0.39 -6.76 18.44
CA LEU A 177 0.78 -7.50 18.91
C LEU A 177 0.98 -7.33 20.42
N ALA A 178 0.77 -6.12 20.94
CA ALA A 178 0.85 -5.79 22.34
C ALA A 178 -0.23 -6.46 23.22
N ILE A 179 -1.41 -6.77 22.63
CA ILE A 179 -2.58 -7.29 23.37
C ILE A 179 -2.69 -8.81 23.24
N VAL A 180 -2.55 -9.35 22.04
CA VAL A 180 -2.82 -10.77 21.74
C VAL A 180 -1.59 -11.54 21.25
N GLY A 181 -0.42 -10.90 21.23
CA GLY A 181 0.82 -11.51 20.75
C GLY A 181 0.85 -11.80 19.25
N PRO A 182 1.96 -12.36 18.73
CA PRO A 182 2.13 -12.58 17.29
C PRO A 182 1.13 -13.60 16.71
N THR A 183 0.86 -14.68 17.42
CA THR A 183 -0.13 -15.69 17.03
C THR A 183 -1.51 -15.08 16.83
N GLY A 184 -1.93 -14.22 17.79
CA GLY A 184 -3.19 -13.51 17.72
C GLY A 184 -3.28 -12.54 16.53
N VAL A 185 -2.17 -11.86 16.20
CA VAL A 185 -2.10 -10.96 15.03
C VAL A 185 -2.25 -11.74 13.73
N PHE A 186 -1.56 -12.86 13.57
CA PHE A 186 -1.71 -13.72 12.38
C PHE A 186 -3.13 -14.26 12.26
N ALA A 187 -3.72 -14.74 13.37
CA ALA A 187 -5.10 -15.25 13.40
C ALA A 187 -6.11 -14.15 13.04
N ALA A 188 -5.98 -12.95 13.61
CA ALA A 188 -6.83 -11.79 13.29
C ALA A 188 -6.72 -11.41 11.81
N SER A 189 -5.51 -11.39 11.26
CA SER A 189 -5.27 -11.12 9.83
C SER A 189 -5.95 -12.15 8.94
N ALA A 190 -5.89 -13.43 9.29
CA ALA A 190 -6.59 -14.51 8.58
C ALA A 190 -8.11 -14.32 8.62
N LEU A 191 -8.68 -14.06 9.80
CA LEU A 191 -10.12 -13.84 9.97
C LEU A 191 -10.63 -12.62 9.21
N LEU A 192 -9.86 -11.52 9.19
CA LEU A 192 -10.19 -10.33 8.40
C LEU A 192 -10.27 -10.66 6.90
N LEU A 193 -9.34 -11.44 6.38
CA LEU A 193 -9.37 -11.84 4.97
C LEU A 193 -10.52 -12.79 4.67
N ILE A 194 -10.86 -13.72 5.56
CA ILE A 194 -12.05 -14.58 5.41
C ILE A 194 -13.32 -13.75 5.36
N GLY A 195 -13.42 -12.69 6.20
CA GLY A 195 -14.53 -11.73 6.16
C GLY A 195 -14.59 -10.97 4.82
N ALA A 196 -13.44 -10.56 4.28
CA ALA A 196 -13.34 -9.94 2.96
C ALA A 196 -13.79 -10.90 1.85
N VAL A 197 -13.34 -12.16 1.88
CA VAL A 197 -13.78 -13.22 0.96
C VAL A 197 -15.30 -13.39 1.02
N ALA A 198 -15.88 -13.49 2.21
CA ALA A 198 -17.33 -13.64 2.38
C ALA A 198 -18.13 -12.45 1.81
N SER A 199 -17.58 -11.23 1.87
CA SER A 199 -18.21 -10.04 1.29
C SER A 199 -18.19 -10.05 -0.23
N VAL A 200 -17.08 -10.50 -0.84
CA VAL A 200 -16.92 -10.59 -2.31
C VAL A 200 -17.68 -11.79 -2.88
N TRP A 201 -17.72 -12.91 -2.15
CA TRP A 201 -18.46 -14.12 -2.57
C TRP A 201 -19.95 -13.85 -2.83
N ARG A 202 -20.54 -12.92 -2.10
CA ARG A 202 -21.96 -12.53 -2.23
C ARG A 202 -22.23 -11.56 -3.38
N LEU A 203 -21.22 -11.14 -4.15
CA LEU A 203 -21.44 -10.26 -5.28
C LEU A 203 -22.02 -11.04 -6.47
N PRO A 204 -23.13 -10.60 -7.05
CA PRO A 204 -23.68 -11.22 -8.27
C PRO A 204 -22.85 -10.87 -9.50
N GLY A 205 -22.77 -11.77 -10.46
CA GLY A 205 -22.17 -11.53 -11.77
C GLY A 205 -20.75 -12.09 -11.91
N THR A 206 -20.30 -12.10 -13.16
CA THR A 206 -18.93 -12.44 -13.57
C THR A 206 -18.23 -11.14 -13.99
N PHE A 207 -17.01 -10.92 -13.52
CA PHE A 207 -16.23 -9.70 -13.84
C PHE A 207 -15.19 -10.01 -14.91
N ARG A 208 -15.61 -10.66 -16.01
CA ARG A 208 -14.75 -10.89 -17.17
C ARG A 208 -14.51 -9.58 -17.89
N ALA A 209 -13.25 -9.26 -18.15
CA ALA A 209 -12.94 -8.23 -19.13
C ALA A 209 -13.28 -8.74 -20.52
N GLU A 210 -13.84 -7.88 -21.36
CA GLU A 210 -13.75 -8.12 -22.79
C GLU A 210 -12.26 -8.13 -23.18
N PRO A 211 -11.81 -9.10 -23.98
CA PRO A 211 -10.41 -9.18 -24.38
C PRO A 211 -10.06 -7.90 -25.16
N HIS A 212 -9.34 -6.98 -24.56
CA HIS A 212 -8.72 -5.91 -25.32
C HIS A 212 -7.48 -6.48 -26.02
N PRO A 213 -7.40 -6.44 -27.35
CA PRO A 213 -6.35 -7.11 -28.13
C PRO A 213 -4.93 -6.59 -27.89
N GLU A 214 -4.76 -5.50 -27.14
CA GLU A 214 -3.49 -4.76 -27.07
C GLU A 214 -2.62 -5.00 -25.80
N HIS A 215 -2.96 -5.96 -24.93
CA HIS A 215 -2.22 -6.15 -23.67
C HIS A 215 -1.36 -7.41 -23.69
N GLY A 216 -0.43 -7.49 -24.66
CA GLY A 216 0.65 -8.48 -24.65
C GLY A 216 1.81 -8.08 -23.71
N VAL A 217 2.65 -9.07 -23.35
CA VAL A 217 3.89 -8.88 -22.57
C VAL A 217 4.77 -7.74 -23.13
N GLY A 218 4.66 -7.41 -24.43
CA GLY A 218 5.30 -6.26 -25.06
C GLY A 218 4.93 -4.91 -24.47
N SER A 219 3.69 -4.73 -23.97
CA SER A 219 3.24 -3.45 -23.40
C SER A 219 3.93 -3.10 -22.07
N SER A 220 4.41 -4.10 -21.33
CA SER A 220 5.14 -3.91 -20.05
C SER A 220 6.55 -3.42 -20.29
N LEU A 221 7.23 -3.95 -21.30
CA LEU A 221 8.59 -3.54 -21.73
C LEU A 221 8.58 -2.13 -22.32
N ASP A 222 7.55 -1.76 -23.06
CA ASP A 222 7.41 -0.41 -23.61
C ASP A 222 7.18 0.64 -22.51
N GLY A 223 6.44 0.29 -21.46
CA GLY A 223 6.33 1.12 -20.26
C GLY A 223 7.69 1.35 -19.58
N TYR A 224 8.53 0.29 -19.47
CA TYR A 224 9.90 0.41 -18.92
C TYR A 224 10.81 1.24 -19.81
N ARG A 225 10.78 1.03 -21.12
CA ARG A 225 11.55 1.85 -22.09
C ARG A 225 11.18 3.32 -22.00
N ARG A 226 9.90 3.64 -21.83
CA ARG A 226 9.44 5.02 -21.69
C ARG A 226 9.87 5.63 -20.35
N LEU A 227 9.81 4.87 -19.25
CA LEU A 227 10.30 5.29 -17.95
C LEU A 227 11.77 5.71 -17.97
N ILE A 228 12.61 4.94 -18.72
CA ILE A 228 14.05 5.21 -18.87
C ILE A 228 14.30 6.38 -19.84
N ARG A 229 13.46 6.56 -20.86
CA ARG A 229 13.65 7.60 -21.89
C ARG A 229 13.19 8.98 -21.45
N ASP A 230 12.17 9.06 -20.60
CA ASP A 230 11.72 10.35 -20.07
C ASP A 230 12.60 10.76 -18.88
N PRO A 231 13.36 11.87 -18.98
CA PRO A 231 14.30 12.28 -17.95
C PRO A 231 13.61 12.60 -16.61
N TRP A 232 12.37 13.07 -16.63
CA TRP A 232 11.61 13.38 -15.43
C TRP A 232 11.10 12.11 -14.73
N LEU A 233 10.54 11.18 -15.49
CA LEU A 233 10.08 9.89 -14.94
C LEU A 233 11.27 9.09 -14.39
N ARG A 234 12.42 9.14 -15.08
CA ARG A 234 13.67 8.53 -14.62
C ARG A 234 14.15 9.13 -13.31
N LEU A 235 14.19 10.48 -13.23
CA LEU A 235 14.60 11.17 -12.00
C LEU A 235 13.69 10.83 -10.83
N LEU A 236 12.37 10.80 -11.06
CA LEU A 236 11.38 10.44 -10.06
C LEU A 236 11.55 8.99 -9.58
N THR A 237 11.77 8.06 -10.52
CA THR A 237 12.01 6.66 -10.20
C THR A 237 13.29 6.48 -9.38
N ILE A 238 14.38 7.16 -9.76
CA ILE A 238 15.64 7.14 -9.00
C ILE A 238 15.43 7.72 -7.61
N ALA A 239 14.78 8.88 -7.49
CA ALA A 239 14.50 9.48 -6.19
C ALA A 239 13.67 8.56 -5.29
N TRP A 240 12.62 7.94 -5.84
CA TRP A 240 11.79 6.98 -5.10
C TRP A 240 12.57 5.73 -4.69
N THR A 241 13.41 5.22 -5.57
CA THR A 241 14.28 4.07 -5.26
C THR A 241 15.25 4.40 -4.12
N ILE A 242 15.85 5.59 -4.12
CA ILE A 242 16.73 6.05 -3.03
C ILE A 242 15.96 6.13 -1.71
N VAL A 243 14.73 6.67 -1.73
CA VAL A 243 13.88 6.74 -0.54
C VAL A 243 13.55 5.32 -0.03
N MET A 244 13.20 4.38 -0.90
CA MET A 244 12.91 3.00 -0.49
C MET A 244 14.15 2.28 0.07
N ILE A 245 15.33 2.52 -0.48
CA ILE A 245 16.60 2.01 0.06
C ILE A 245 16.86 2.61 1.45
N ALA A 246 16.53 3.88 1.68
CA ALA A 246 16.72 4.52 2.98
C ALA A 246 15.67 4.06 4.02
N VAL A 247 14.44 3.80 3.61
CA VAL A 247 13.35 3.33 4.50
C VAL A 247 13.51 1.86 4.90
N GLY A 248 14.08 1.02 4.03
CA GLY A 248 14.27 -0.40 4.31
C GLY A 248 14.95 -0.70 5.65
N PRO A 249 16.12 -0.11 5.97
CA PRO A 249 16.78 -0.26 7.25
C PRO A 249 15.96 0.23 8.44
N VAL A 250 15.10 1.25 8.25
CA VAL A 250 14.27 1.80 9.34
C VAL A 250 13.27 0.76 9.83
N ILE A 251 12.63 0.00 8.92
CA ILE A 251 11.70 -1.08 9.27
C ILE A 251 12.36 -2.10 10.20
N VAL A 252 13.64 -2.40 9.97
CA VAL A 252 14.41 -3.32 10.81
C VAL A 252 14.84 -2.64 12.11
N ALA A 253 15.20 -1.35 12.04
CA ALA A 253 15.64 -0.58 13.21
C ALA A 253 14.52 -0.42 14.26
N GLU A 254 13.26 -0.37 13.84
CA GLU A 254 12.12 -0.22 14.75
C GLU A 254 12.08 -1.32 15.83
N VAL A 255 12.26 -2.57 15.45
CA VAL A 255 12.26 -3.69 16.40
C VAL A 255 13.52 -3.68 17.27
N VAL A 256 14.67 -3.28 16.70
CA VAL A 256 15.93 -3.14 17.46
C VAL A 256 15.83 -2.02 18.49
N LEU A 257 15.22 -0.88 18.14
CA LEU A 257 14.96 0.23 19.06
C LEU A 257 14.03 -0.18 20.21
N ALA A 258 12.99 -0.95 19.93
CA ALA A 258 12.09 -1.45 20.98
C ALA A 258 12.82 -2.33 22.00
N GLU A 259 13.77 -3.15 21.56
CA GLU A 259 14.64 -3.95 22.42
C GLU A 259 15.66 -3.08 23.16
N GLN A 260 16.34 -2.16 22.47
CA GLN A 260 17.36 -1.27 23.04
C GLN A 260 16.80 -0.43 24.20
N PHE A 261 15.57 0.04 24.08
CA PHE A 261 14.90 0.79 25.14
C PHE A 261 14.13 -0.10 26.15
N ALA A 262 14.21 -1.42 26.00
CA ALA A 262 13.53 -2.40 26.86
C ALA A 262 12.01 -2.18 26.96
N VAL A 263 11.36 -1.68 25.88
CA VAL A 263 9.92 -1.41 25.82
C VAL A 263 9.12 -2.56 25.21
N GLY A 264 9.76 -3.60 24.72
CA GLY A 264 9.16 -4.83 24.23
C GLY A 264 8.20 -4.63 23.06
N SER A 265 7.25 -5.57 22.90
CA SER A 265 6.26 -5.54 21.80
C SER A 265 5.34 -4.32 21.85
N ILE A 266 5.05 -3.81 23.03
CA ILE A 266 4.24 -2.58 23.20
C ILE A 266 4.96 -1.39 22.59
N GLY A 267 6.24 -1.21 22.89
CA GLY A 267 7.06 -0.15 22.32
C GLY A 267 7.20 -0.27 20.81
N TYR A 268 7.41 -1.48 20.28
CA TYR A 268 7.43 -1.73 18.85
C TYR A 268 6.09 -1.35 18.18
N GLY A 269 4.98 -1.75 18.78
CA GLY A 269 3.65 -1.37 18.30
C GLY A 269 3.41 0.14 18.32
N LEU A 270 3.89 0.83 19.37
CA LEU A 270 3.78 2.30 19.47
C LEU A 270 4.59 3.00 18.38
N ILE A 271 5.79 2.53 18.03
CA ILE A 271 6.60 3.08 16.93
C ILE A 271 5.76 3.07 15.63
N ALA A 272 5.17 1.91 15.28
CA ALA A 272 4.33 1.78 14.09
C ALA A 272 3.08 2.68 14.15
N VAL A 273 2.39 2.73 15.29
CA VAL A 273 1.20 3.59 15.48
C VAL A 273 1.54 5.07 15.32
N PHE A 274 2.69 5.53 15.83
CA PHE A 274 3.10 6.94 15.69
C PHE A 274 3.50 7.26 14.25
N TRP A 275 4.21 6.37 13.56
CA TRP A 275 4.49 6.52 12.13
C TRP A 275 3.21 6.64 11.31
N ASP A 276 2.29 5.70 11.46
CA ASP A 276 1.03 5.67 10.72
C ASP A 276 0.11 6.85 11.10
N GLY A 277 0.06 7.20 12.39
CA GLY A 277 -0.67 8.36 12.88
C GLY A 277 -0.16 9.67 12.28
N GLY A 278 1.16 9.83 12.20
CA GLY A 278 1.80 10.92 11.47
C GLY A 278 1.39 10.94 10.00
N GLY A 279 1.42 9.77 9.35
CA GLY A 279 1.00 9.58 7.96
C GLY A 279 -0.44 10.01 7.69
N VAL A 280 -1.38 9.66 8.57
CA VAL A 280 -2.77 10.10 8.47
C VAL A 280 -2.87 11.62 8.52
N VAL A 281 -2.22 12.24 9.50
CA VAL A 281 -2.22 13.72 9.63
C VAL A 281 -1.57 14.36 8.41
N GLY A 282 -0.42 13.85 7.96
CA GLY A 282 0.31 14.33 6.78
C GLY A 282 -0.52 14.26 5.51
N ALA A 283 -1.23 13.16 5.29
CA ALA A 283 -2.13 13.00 4.14
C ALA A 283 -3.32 13.99 4.19
N LEU A 284 -3.90 14.22 5.37
CA LEU A 284 -4.99 15.18 5.55
C LEU A 284 -4.55 16.62 5.29
N VAL A 285 -3.39 17.01 5.79
CA VAL A 285 -2.81 18.34 5.56
C VAL A 285 -2.36 18.49 4.11
N GLY A 286 -1.78 17.44 3.52
CA GLY A 286 -1.30 17.40 2.15
C GLY A 286 -2.38 17.72 1.11
N ARG A 287 -3.63 17.39 1.37
CA ARG A 287 -4.77 17.72 0.49
C ARG A 287 -4.94 19.23 0.25
N ARG A 288 -4.46 20.06 1.16
CA ARG A 288 -4.61 21.52 1.13
C ARG A 288 -3.40 22.26 0.58
N ILE A 289 -2.39 21.55 0.08
CA ILE A 289 -1.16 22.19 -0.46
C ILE A 289 -1.51 23.01 -1.70
N PRO A 290 -1.19 24.33 -1.71
CA PRO A 290 -1.32 25.14 -2.91
C PRO A 290 -0.36 24.66 -4.00
N ARG A 291 -0.78 24.77 -5.27
CA ARG A 291 0.04 24.37 -6.44
C ARG A 291 1.44 24.97 -6.45
N ALA A 292 1.57 26.24 -6.05
CA ALA A 292 2.84 26.93 -6.00
C ALA A 292 3.84 26.34 -5.00
N LEU A 293 3.35 25.65 -3.96
CA LEU A 293 4.16 25.11 -2.87
C LEU A 293 4.44 23.60 -3.00
N GLU A 294 3.90 22.90 -4.01
CA GLU A 294 4.08 21.45 -4.16
C GLU A 294 5.56 21.03 -4.20
N ARG A 295 6.40 21.76 -4.95
CA ARG A 295 7.85 21.49 -5.04
C ARG A 295 8.55 21.71 -3.69
N LEU A 296 8.21 22.79 -3.02
CA LEU A 296 8.77 23.10 -1.70
C LEU A 296 8.31 22.07 -0.66
N ALA A 297 7.06 21.60 -0.75
CA ALA A 297 6.51 20.57 0.09
C ALA A 297 7.26 19.23 -0.07
N ILE A 298 7.63 18.84 -1.29
CA ILE A 298 8.42 17.63 -1.56
C ILE A 298 9.82 17.75 -0.95
N VAL A 299 10.54 18.84 -1.24
CA VAL A 299 11.91 19.04 -0.76
C VAL A 299 11.93 19.21 0.76
N GLY A 300 11.05 20.06 1.29
CA GLY A 300 10.91 20.28 2.73
C GLY A 300 10.48 19.03 3.47
N GLY A 301 9.64 18.22 2.84
CA GLY A 301 9.26 16.89 3.34
C GLY A 301 10.47 15.97 3.51
N CYS A 302 11.32 15.86 2.50
CA CYS A 302 12.55 15.06 2.59
C CYS A 302 13.47 15.52 3.74
N VAL A 303 13.63 16.83 3.90
CA VAL A 303 14.44 17.39 5.00
C VAL A 303 13.82 17.08 6.37
N ALA A 304 12.50 17.21 6.48
CA ALA A 304 11.78 16.92 7.73
C ALA A 304 11.79 15.42 8.08
N ILE A 305 11.72 14.52 7.10
CA ILE A 305 11.90 13.07 7.30
C ILE A 305 13.31 12.80 7.82
N ALA A 306 14.34 13.37 7.19
CA ALA A 306 15.72 13.22 7.64
C ALA A 306 15.92 13.74 9.08
N PHE A 307 15.31 14.87 9.42
CA PHE A 307 15.30 15.39 10.78
C PHE A 307 14.59 14.44 11.75
N GLY A 308 13.42 13.91 11.39
CA GLY A 308 12.71 12.93 12.21
C GLY A 308 13.58 11.70 12.51
N PHE A 309 14.25 11.14 11.49
CA PHE A 309 15.16 10.01 11.68
C PHE A 309 16.43 10.39 12.47
N ALA A 310 16.93 11.60 12.33
CA ALA A 310 18.03 12.08 13.17
C ALA A 310 17.63 12.15 14.67
N VAL A 311 16.41 12.61 14.95
CA VAL A 311 15.84 12.59 16.31
C VAL A 311 15.75 11.17 16.84
N VAL A 312 15.29 10.20 16.02
CA VAL A 312 15.23 8.78 16.39
C VAL A 312 16.63 8.25 16.71
N GLY A 313 17.62 8.50 15.83
CA GLY A 313 18.97 7.98 15.99
C GLY A 313 19.76 8.59 17.16
N LEU A 314 19.41 9.80 17.57
CA LEU A 314 20.07 10.52 18.68
C LEU A 314 19.27 10.45 20.00
N ALA A 315 18.15 9.73 20.02
CA ALA A 315 17.23 9.69 21.15
C ALA A 315 17.89 9.03 22.39
N PRO A 316 18.02 9.73 23.53
CA PRO A 316 18.58 9.14 24.75
C PRO A 316 17.53 8.31 25.53
N VAL A 317 16.24 8.50 25.23
CA VAL A 317 15.09 7.82 25.84
C VAL A 317 14.04 7.53 24.76
N PHE A 318 13.03 6.73 25.11
CA PHE A 318 12.05 6.24 24.11
C PHE A 318 11.12 7.33 23.52
N TRP A 319 10.72 8.33 24.30
CA TRP A 319 9.74 9.35 23.85
C TRP A 319 10.16 10.16 22.59
N PRO A 320 11.41 10.64 22.46
CA PRO A 320 11.86 11.26 21.21
C PRO A 320 11.77 10.34 19.99
N VAL A 321 11.91 9.02 20.17
CA VAL A 321 11.73 8.06 19.07
C VAL A 321 10.32 8.16 18.51
N LEU A 322 9.29 8.16 19.36
CA LEU A 322 7.90 8.29 18.94
C LEU A 322 7.63 9.61 18.21
N LEU A 323 8.17 10.74 18.73
CA LEU A 323 8.03 12.04 18.08
C LEU A 323 8.76 12.10 16.74
N GLY A 324 9.94 11.52 16.64
CA GLY A 324 10.70 11.43 15.40
C GLY A 324 9.96 10.59 14.34
N MET A 325 9.41 9.45 14.74
CA MET A 325 8.63 8.58 13.86
C MET A 325 7.33 9.25 13.39
N PHE A 326 6.61 9.91 14.30
CA PHE A 326 5.42 10.70 13.94
C PHE A 326 5.76 11.81 12.93
N THR A 327 6.85 12.55 13.17
CA THR A 327 7.31 13.61 12.28
C THR A 327 7.69 13.05 10.91
N ALA A 328 8.46 11.98 10.88
CA ALA A 328 8.86 11.33 9.64
C ALA A 328 7.67 10.80 8.84
N GLY A 329 6.72 10.10 9.49
CA GLY A 329 5.49 9.61 8.86
C GLY A 329 4.60 10.74 8.34
N LEU A 330 4.46 11.84 9.10
CA LEU A 330 3.70 13.02 8.68
C LEU A 330 4.24 13.61 7.39
N PHE A 331 5.55 13.84 7.33
CA PHE A 331 6.14 14.48 6.16
C PHE A 331 6.33 13.53 4.99
N ASP A 332 6.42 12.22 5.21
CA ASP A 332 6.39 11.20 4.16
C ASP A 332 5.06 11.22 3.42
N ALA A 333 3.94 11.13 4.14
CA ALA A 333 2.61 11.18 3.54
C ALA A 333 2.30 12.54 2.92
N PHE A 334 2.72 13.64 3.55
CA PHE A 334 2.57 14.99 3.03
C PHE A 334 3.31 15.18 1.71
N GLY A 335 4.58 14.75 1.62
CA GLY A 335 5.40 14.79 0.42
C GLY A 335 4.87 13.87 -0.69
N THR A 336 4.39 12.68 -0.31
CA THR A 336 3.77 11.72 -1.24
C THR A 336 2.52 12.29 -1.90
N VAL A 337 1.63 12.95 -1.16
CA VAL A 337 0.45 13.64 -1.71
C VAL A 337 0.86 14.74 -2.70
N ALA A 338 1.85 15.57 -2.33
CA ALA A 338 2.36 16.61 -3.21
C ALA A 338 2.97 16.04 -4.50
N ALA A 339 3.75 14.96 -4.40
CA ALA A 339 4.34 14.27 -5.54
C ALA A 339 3.28 13.65 -6.46
N GLN A 340 2.28 12.97 -5.90
CA GLN A 340 1.17 12.41 -6.66
C GLN A 340 0.37 13.47 -7.42
N ASN A 341 0.08 14.63 -6.78
CA ASN A 341 -0.57 15.75 -7.42
C ASN A 341 0.24 16.27 -8.62
N LEU A 342 1.55 16.41 -8.45
CA LEU A 342 2.45 16.89 -9.51
C LEU A 342 2.51 15.91 -10.69
N ILE A 343 2.56 14.60 -10.41
CA ILE A 343 2.59 13.54 -11.43
C ILE A 343 1.27 13.50 -12.21
N GLN A 344 0.14 13.49 -11.50
CA GLN A 344 -1.18 13.43 -12.12
C GLN A 344 -1.42 14.59 -13.08
N ARG A 345 -0.90 15.79 -12.77
CA ARG A 345 -1.04 16.97 -13.64
C ARG A 345 -0.14 16.95 -14.87
N ARG A 346 0.99 16.26 -14.80
CA ARG A 346 1.95 16.17 -15.91
C ARG A 346 1.77 14.98 -16.81
N THR A 347 0.95 14.02 -16.38
CA THR A 347 0.70 12.79 -17.13
C THR A 347 -0.61 12.94 -17.90
N PRO A 348 -0.60 12.86 -19.24
CA PRO A 348 -1.82 12.84 -20.06
C PRO A 348 -2.78 11.73 -19.61
N ASP A 349 -4.07 11.96 -19.73
CA ASP A 349 -5.12 11.09 -19.16
C ASP A 349 -5.00 9.62 -19.61
N HIS A 350 -4.66 9.37 -20.86
CA HIS A 350 -4.46 8.04 -21.43
C HIS A 350 -3.23 7.28 -20.90
N LEU A 351 -2.39 7.92 -20.11
CA LEU A 351 -1.16 7.34 -19.50
C LEU A 351 -1.21 7.28 -17.98
N ARG A 352 -2.20 7.89 -17.34
CA ARG A 352 -2.32 7.98 -15.86
C ARG A 352 -2.36 6.62 -15.18
N SER A 353 -3.16 5.69 -15.73
CA SER A 353 -3.26 4.34 -15.18
C SER A 353 -1.94 3.57 -15.23
N ARG A 354 -1.14 3.78 -16.30
CA ARG A 354 0.12 3.07 -16.53
C ARG A 354 1.28 3.59 -15.67
N VAL A 355 1.22 4.84 -15.22
CA VAL A 355 2.27 5.45 -14.37
C VAL A 355 1.97 5.20 -12.89
N SER A 356 0.70 5.24 -12.48
CA SER A 356 0.26 5.03 -11.11
C SER A 356 0.52 3.61 -10.61
N ASP A 357 0.26 2.58 -11.45
CA ASP A 357 0.46 1.18 -11.06
C ASP A 357 1.93 0.79 -10.85
N LYS A 358 2.86 1.50 -11.50
CA LYS A 358 4.30 1.21 -11.41
C LYS A 358 5.04 1.90 -10.28
N GLN A 359 4.39 2.86 -9.60
CA GLN A 359 4.93 3.49 -8.39
C GLN A 359 4.46 2.82 -7.10
N ALA A 360 3.47 1.94 -7.20
CA ALA A 360 2.91 1.20 -6.06
C ALA A 360 3.44 -0.24 -5.94
N GLY A 361 4.27 -0.69 -6.87
CA GLY A 361 5.02 -1.94 -6.83
C GLY A 361 6.50 -1.65 -6.65
#